data_86cd6d5e4a50524abfbf16ab11a881a7
#
_entry.id   86cd6d5e4a50524abfbf16ab11a881a7
#
_cell.length_a   1.000
_cell.length_b   1.000
_cell.length_c   1.000
_cell.angle_alpha   90.00
_cell.angle_beta   90.00
_cell.angle_gamma   90.00
#
_symmetry.space_group_name_H-M   'P 1'
#
loop_
_entity.id
_entity.type
_entity.pdbx_description
1 polymer ?
#
loop_
_entity_poly.entity_id
_entity_poly.type
_entity_poly.pdbx_seq_one_letter_code
_entity_poly.pdbx_strand_id
1 'polypeptide(L)'
;AHPYVDLINAAMEKTHVQKLGFEDAYMTVADYRHYSEKLHCQLVPATELLISLRQSKDEEEIQRMIAAQRIAEGALDQIVKEIKPGVTEKEIAARLQYLMLAGGAENMSFDPIVASGPNGSMPHAVPTDRKIQDGDFVTMDFGCIYQGYCSDMTRTVAVGHVTEEMEKVYNVVLQAQLAGIAAAKAGATGHDVDAAARKVIEDAGYGPYFGHSFGHSVGVEIHESPN
;
A
#
# COMPACT_ATOMS: atom_id res chain seq x y z
N ALA A 1 -30.24 -5.44 -21.95
CA ALA A 1 -29.22 -6.10 -22.75
C ALA A 1 -27.89 -5.89 -22.08
N HIS A 2 -27.18 -6.99 -21.77
CA HIS A 2 -25.80 -6.92 -21.29
C HIS A 2 -24.89 -7.15 -22.51
N PRO A 3 -24.37 -6.11 -23.15
CA PRO A 3 -23.59 -6.26 -24.38
C PRO A 3 -22.34 -7.14 -24.22
N TYR A 4 -21.82 -7.27 -22.99
CA TYR A 4 -20.67 -8.12 -22.71
C TYR A 4 -20.94 -9.62 -22.90
N VAL A 5 -22.12 -10.13 -22.57
CA VAL A 5 -22.47 -11.54 -22.73
C VAL A 5 -22.39 -11.94 -24.21
N ASP A 6 -23.00 -11.12 -25.09
CA ASP A 6 -23.00 -11.39 -26.53
C ASP A 6 -21.59 -11.33 -27.13
N LEU A 7 -20.77 -10.35 -26.68
CA LEU A 7 -19.39 -10.19 -27.12
C LEU A 7 -18.52 -11.36 -26.66
N ILE A 8 -18.68 -11.80 -25.42
CA ILE A 8 -17.92 -12.95 -24.86
C ILE A 8 -18.31 -14.22 -25.62
N ASN A 9 -19.62 -14.50 -25.81
CA ASN A 9 -20.06 -15.67 -26.54
C ASN A 9 -19.53 -15.68 -27.98
N ALA A 10 -19.59 -14.55 -28.68
CA ALA A 10 -19.02 -14.43 -30.04
C ALA A 10 -17.49 -14.66 -30.07
N ALA A 11 -16.77 -14.18 -29.08
CA ALA A 11 -15.34 -14.41 -28.95
C ALA A 11 -15.03 -15.89 -28.69
N MET A 12 -15.79 -16.53 -27.77
CA MET A 12 -15.66 -17.94 -27.44
C MET A 12 -15.92 -18.84 -28.66
N GLU A 13 -16.98 -18.56 -29.42
CA GLU A 13 -17.30 -19.27 -30.67
C GLU A 13 -16.19 -19.15 -31.70
N LYS A 14 -15.68 -17.93 -31.92
CA LYS A 14 -14.59 -17.65 -32.87
C LYS A 14 -13.28 -18.36 -32.49
N THR A 15 -12.98 -18.49 -31.21
CA THR A 15 -11.73 -19.08 -30.71
C THR A 15 -11.85 -20.56 -30.35
N HIS A 16 -13.06 -21.11 -30.41
CA HIS A 16 -13.38 -22.48 -29.99
C HIS A 16 -12.99 -22.80 -28.54
N VAL A 17 -12.91 -21.79 -27.67
CA VAL A 17 -12.60 -21.93 -26.26
C VAL A 17 -13.86 -22.37 -25.49
N GLN A 18 -13.74 -23.39 -24.65
CA GLN A 18 -14.85 -23.97 -23.89
C GLN A 18 -14.81 -23.62 -22.40
N LYS A 19 -13.67 -23.10 -21.90
CA LYS A 19 -13.47 -22.71 -20.51
C LYS A 19 -13.01 -21.27 -20.47
N LEU A 20 -13.65 -20.47 -19.64
CA LEU A 20 -13.30 -19.07 -19.40
C LEU A 20 -12.89 -18.88 -17.94
N GLY A 21 -11.65 -18.42 -17.72
CA GLY A 21 -11.18 -18.06 -16.39
C GLY A 21 -11.85 -16.77 -15.89
N PHE A 22 -12.14 -16.72 -14.61
CA PHE A 22 -12.66 -15.52 -13.96
C PHE A 22 -12.00 -15.30 -12.60
N GLU A 23 -11.95 -14.05 -12.14
CA GLU A 23 -11.41 -13.67 -10.83
C GLU A 23 -12.45 -13.93 -9.74
N ASP A 24 -12.42 -15.15 -9.18
CA ASP A 24 -13.38 -15.63 -8.19
C ASP A 24 -13.29 -14.93 -6.84
N ALA A 25 -12.17 -14.28 -6.55
CA ALA A 25 -12.01 -13.43 -5.37
C ALA A 25 -12.70 -12.07 -5.51
N TYR A 26 -12.98 -11.59 -6.74
CA TYR A 26 -13.50 -10.24 -7.00
C TYR A 26 -14.91 -10.25 -7.61
N MET A 27 -15.23 -11.27 -8.39
CA MET A 27 -16.55 -11.36 -9.03
C MET A 27 -17.66 -11.54 -7.99
N THR A 28 -18.69 -10.72 -8.04
CA THR A 28 -19.82 -10.88 -7.12
C THR A 28 -20.61 -12.16 -7.43
N VAL A 29 -21.29 -12.71 -6.41
CA VAL A 29 -22.17 -13.86 -6.59
C VAL A 29 -23.28 -13.58 -7.62
N ALA A 30 -23.76 -12.33 -7.70
CA ALA A 30 -24.77 -11.93 -8.67
C ALA A 30 -24.23 -11.99 -10.11
N ASP A 31 -23.02 -11.46 -10.33
CA ASP A 31 -22.36 -11.50 -11.64
C ASP A 31 -22.03 -12.94 -12.05
N TYR A 32 -21.49 -13.74 -11.13
CA TYR A 32 -21.21 -15.15 -11.40
C TYR A 32 -22.47 -15.92 -11.86
N ARG A 33 -23.60 -15.75 -11.17
CA ARG A 33 -24.87 -16.36 -11.57
C ARG A 33 -25.32 -15.88 -12.93
N HIS A 34 -25.27 -14.56 -13.16
CA HIS A 34 -25.66 -13.96 -14.42
C HIS A 34 -24.85 -14.50 -15.60
N TYR A 35 -23.51 -14.54 -15.45
CA TYR A 35 -22.63 -15.05 -16.50
C TYR A 35 -22.73 -16.56 -16.66
N SER A 36 -22.84 -17.34 -15.58
CA SER A 36 -23.01 -18.79 -15.63
C SER A 36 -24.27 -19.23 -16.37
N GLU A 37 -25.34 -18.44 -16.29
CA GLU A 37 -26.61 -18.74 -16.97
C GLU A 37 -26.59 -18.39 -18.46
N LYS A 38 -25.76 -17.43 -18.88
CA LYS A 38 -25.82 -16.81 -20.22
C LYS A 38 -24.61 -17.08 -21.10
N LEU A 39 -23.49 -17.44 -20.54
CA LEU A 39 -22.31 -17.78 -21.32
C LEU A 39 -22.37 -19.24 -21.80
N HIS A 40 -21.94 -19.45 -23.04
CA HIS A 40 -21.90 -20.77 -23.68
C HIS A 40 -20.59 -21.53 -23.38
N CYS A 41 -20.02 -21.32 -22.19
CA CYS A 41 -18.75 -21.90 -21.75
C CYS A 41 -18.78 -22.21 -20.26
N GLN A 42 -17.82 -23.02 -19.81
CA GLN A 42 -17.62 -23.29 -18.39
C GLN A 42 -16.80 -22.15 -17.78
N LEU A 43 -17.31 -21.51 -16.72
CA LEU A 43 -16.52 -20.59 -15.89
C LEU A 43 -15.63 -21.41 -14.95
N VAL A 44 -14.35 -21.04 -14.87
CA VAL A 44 -13.37 -21.67 -13.97
C VAL A 44 -12.64 -20.61 -13.15
N PRO A 45 -12.45 -20.82 -11.83
CA PRO A 45 -11.64 -19.91 -11.00
C PRO A 45 -10.25 -19.73 -11.58
N ALA A 46 -9.77 -18.50 -11.65
CA ALA A 46 -8.46 -18.14 -12.22
C ALA A 46 -7.72 -17.04 -11.44
N THR A 47 -8.21 -16.65 -10.26
CA THR A 47 -7.60 -15.62 -9.43
C THR A 47 -6.12 -15.90 -9.16
N GLU A 48 -5.77 -17.12 -8.73
CA GLU A 48 -4.38 -17.50 -8.45
C GLU A 48 -3.47 -17.41 -9.67
N LEU A 49 -3.98 -17.76 -10.85
CA LEU A 49 -3.22 -17.62 -12.10
C LEU A 49 -2.91 -16.15 -12.38
N LEU A 50 -3.90 -15.27 -12.24
CA LEU A 50 -3.74 -13.84 -12.50
C LEU A 50 -2.84 -13.17 -11.44
N ILE A 51 -2.96 -13.55 -10.18
CA ILE A 51 -2.05 -13.11 -9.11
C ILE A 51 -0.61 -13.51 -9.44
N SER A 52 -0.38 -14.75 -9.88
CA SER A 52 0.98 -15.22 -10.21
C SER A 52 1.65 -14.41 -11.32
N LEU A 53 0.88 -13.87 -12.26
CA LEU A 53 1.39 -13.02 -13.34
C LEU A 53 1.84 -11.64 -12.82
N ARG A 54 1.22 -11.14 -11.74
CA ARG A 54 1.53 -9.84 -11.14
C ARG A 54 2.69 -9.87 -10.14
N GLN A 55 3.06 -11.05 -9.63
CA GLN A 55 4.09 -11.19 -8.58
C GLN A 55 5.48 -10.72 -9.07
N SER A 56 5.82 -11.03 -10.32
CA SER A 56 7.08 -10.61 -10.92
C SER A 56 6.81 -9.48 -11.90
N LYS A 57 7.37 -8.31 -11.59
CA LYS A 57 7.22 -7.10 -12.41
C LYS A 57 8.30 -7.07 -13.49
N ASP A 58 7.94 -6.69 -14.69
CA ASP A 58 8.89 -6.38 -15.74
C ASP A 58 9.52 -4.97 -15.57
N GLU A 59 10.44 -4.61 -16.46
CA GLU A 59 11.15 -3.33 -16.34
C GLU A 59 10.21 -2.13 -16.50
N GLU A 60 9.21 -2.20 -17.38
CA GLU A 60 8.25 -1.11 -17.59
C GLU A 60 7.34 -0.92 -16.37
N GLU A 61 6.87 -2.01 -15.78
CA GLU A 61 6.10 -2.01 -14.54
C GLU A 61 6.89 -1.39 -13.39
N ILE A 62 8.17 -1.79 -13.23
CA ILE A 62 9.07 -1.23 -12.22
C ILE A 62 9.26 0.28 -12.41
N GLN A 63 9.44 0.76 -13.64
CA GLN A 63 9.58 2.19 -13.92
C GLN A 63 8.31 2.98 -13.57
N ARG A 64 7.13 2.41 -13.76
CA ARG A 64 5.86 3.03 -13.33
C ARG A 64 5.77 3.13 -11.81
N MET A 65 6.13 2.06 -11.09
CA MET A 65 6.20 2.06 -9.62
C MET A 65 7.20 3.09 -9.09
N ILE A 66 8.40 3.17 -9.71
CA ILE A 66 9.39 4.19 -9.36
C ILE A 66 8.82 5.59 -9.58
N ALA A 67 8.12 5.84 -10.69
CA ALA A 67 7.51 7.14 -10.96
C ALA A 67 6.45 7.50 -9.92
N ALA A 68 5.57 6.56 -9.55
CA ALA A 68 4.60 6.74 -8.47
C ALA A 68 5.29 7.09 -7.14
N GLN A 69 6.37 6.38 -6.80
CA GLN A 69 7.16 6.63 -5.60
C GLN A 69 7.81 8.02 -5.62
N ARG A 70 8.35 8.46 -6.74
CA ARG A 70 8.98 9.79 -6.87
C ARG A 70 7.97 10.93 -6.72
N ILE A 71 6.72 10.73 -7.16
CA ILE A 71 5.63 11.69 -6.93
C ILE A 71 5.36 11.81 -5.43
N ALA A 72 5.25 10.70 -4.72
CA ALA A 72 5.03 10.69 -3.27
C ALA A 72 6.20 11.33 -2.51
N GLU A 73 7.45 11.03 -2.88
CA GLU A 73 8.65 11.68 -2.32
C GLU A 73 8.65 13.19 -2.55
N GLY A 74 8.27 13.66 -3.74
CA GLY A 74 8.15 15.08 -4.05
C GLY A 74 7.06 15.78 -3.22
N ALA A 75 5.99 15.06 -2.88
CA ALA A 75 4.97 15.56 -1.95
C ALA A 75 5.53 15.65 -0.51
N LEU A 76 6.30 14.63 -0.08
CA LEU A 76 6.97 14.64 1.23
C LEU A 76 7.88 15.86 1.40
N ASP A 77 8.73 16.14 0.42
CA ASP A 77 9.68 17.26 0.45
C ASP A 77 9.01 18.63 0.65
N GLN A 78 7.75 18.72 0.26
CA GLN A 78 6.95 19.95 0.43
C GLN A 78 6.22 19.94 1.77
N ILE A 79 5.52 18.82 2.08
CA ILE A 79 4.65 18.76 3.26
C ILE A 79 5.42 18.91 4.58
N VAL A 80 6.64 18.40 4.68
CA VAL A 80 7.46 18.51 5.89
C VAL A 80 7.71 19.97 6.30
N LYS A 81 7.66 20.90 5.37
CA LYS A 81 7.83 22.34 5.61
C LYS A 81 6.54 23.00 6.13
N GLU A 82 5.41 22.36 5.96
CA GLU A 82 4.09 22.85 6.37
C GLU A 82 3.67 22.29 7.74
N ILE A 83 4.33 21.20 8.21
CA ILE A 83 4.05 20.59 9.52
C ILE A 83 4.58 21.49 10.63
N LYS A 84 3.66 21.97 11.49
CA LYS A 84 3.96 22.84 12.63
C LYS A 84 2.84 22.78 13.67
N PRO A 85 3.09 23.21 14.91
CA PRO A 85 2.05 23.29 15.92
C PRO A 85 0.84 24.10 15.45
N GLY A 86 -0.35 23.57 15.72
CA GLY A 86 -1.63 24.20 15.40
C GLY A 86 -2.28 23.74 14.09
N VAL A 87 -1.54 23.15 13.16
CA VAL A 87 -2.09 22.51 11.95
C VAL A 87 -2.71 21.18 12.34
N THR A 88 -3.82 20.77 11.72
CA THR A 88 -4.51 19.51 12.01
C THR A 88 -4.01 18.35 11.15
N GLU A 89 -4.21 17.12 11.62
CA GLU A 89 -3.92 15.90 10.85
C GLU A 89 -4.65 15.90 9.50
N LYS A 90 -5.95 16.32 9.49
CA LYS A 90 -6.75 16.42 8.26
C LYS A 90 -6.19 17.44 7.27
N GLU A 91 -5.70 18.59 7.74
CA GLU A 91 -5.09 19.59 6.85
C GLU A 91 -3.84 19.04 6.18
N ILE A 92 -2.98 18.32 6.92
CA ILE A 92 -1.80 17.68 6.35
C ILE A 92 -2.19 16.57 5.36
N ALA A 93 -3.16 15.72 5.70
CA ALA A 93 -3.64 14.66 4.81
C ALA A 93 -4.20 15.22 3.48
N ALA A 94 -5.06 16.24 3.56
CA ALA A 94 -5.61 16.91 2.38
C ALA A 94 -4.51 17.55 1.52
N ARG A 95 -3.51 18.14 2.17
CA ARG A 95 -2.40 18.77 1.48
C ARG A 95 -1.49 17.74 0.79
N LEU A 96 -1.22 16.58 1.42
CA LEU A 96 -0.51 15.46 0.79
C LEU A 96 -1.23 14.97 -0.47
N GLN A 97 -2.54 14.74 -0.41
CA GLN A 97 -3.34 14.36 -1.57
C GLN A 97 -3.21 15.38 -2.70
N TYR A 98 -3.38 16.68 -2.37
CA TYR A 98 -3.21 17.73 -3.36
C TYR A 98 -1.83 17.72 -4.00
N LEU A 99 -0.77 17.58 -3.22
CA LEU A 99 0.62 17.60 -3.72
C LEU A 99 0.91 16.41 -4.63
N MET A 100 0.41 15.22 -4.31
CA MET A 100 0.57 14.05 -5.15
C MET A 100 -0.21 14.19 -6.47
N LEU A 101 -1.45 14.65 -6.42
CA LEU A 101 -2.24 14.91 -7.64
C LEU A 101 -1.62 16.00 -8.51
N ALA A 102 -1.16 17.10 -7.91
CA ALA A 102 -0.46 18.17 -8.61
C ALA A 102 0.90 17.70 -9.18
N GLY A 103 1.52 16.70 -8.57
CA GLY A 103 2.74 16.03 -9.03
C GLY A 103 2.53 15.06 -10.18
N GLY A 104 1.28 14.81 -10.60
CA GLY A 104 0.93 13.96 -11.74
C GLY A 104 0.39 12.57 -11.38
N ALA A 105 0.03 12.32 -10.12
CA ALA A 105 -0.65 11.09 -9.73
C ALA A 105 -2.06 11.04 -10.34
N GLU A 106 -2.51 9.85 -10.71
CA GLU A 106 -3.87 9.57 -11.18
C GLU A 106 -4.86 9.56 -10.01
N ASN A 107 -4.44 9.02 -8.89
CA ASN A 107 -5.22 8.93 -7.65
C ASN A 107 -4.29 8.58 -6.48
N MET A 108 -4.85 8.52 -5.27
CA MET A 108 -4.19 7.91 -4.12
C MET A 108 -4.26 6.38 -4.23
N SER A 109 -3.20 5.68 -3.81
CA SER A 109 -3.18 4.22 -3.71
C SER A 109 -4.03 3.72 -2.53
N PHE A 110 -4.16 4.54 -1.50
CA PHE A 110 -5.03 4.37 -0.32
C PHE A 110 -5.28 5.74 0.32
N ASP A 111 -6.25 5.83 1.22
CA ASP A 111 -6.52 7.06 1.97
C ASP A 111 -5.32 7.41 2.86
N PRO A 112 -4.66 8.57 2.68
CA PRO A 112 -3.49 8.92 3.46
C PRO A 112 -3.76 8.93 4.96
N ILE A 113 -2.90 8.27 5.71
CA ILE A 113 -2.88 8.30 7.16
C ILE A 113 -1.96 9.42 7.61
N VAL A 114 -2.46 10.29 8.48
CA VAL A 114 -1.65 11.28 9.20
C VAL A 114 -2.03 11.20 10.66
N ALA A 115 -1.09 10.76 11.48
CA ALA A 115 -1.32 10.49 12.89
C ALA A 115 -0.26 11.20 13.73
N SER A 116 -0.70 12.05 14.66
CA SER A 116 0.18 12.87 15.48
C SER A 116 0.10 12.52 16.96
N GLY A 117 1.23 12.58 17.67
CA GLY A 117 1.32 12.27 19.09
C GLY A 117 0.70 10.90 19.42
N PRO A 118 -0.29 10.82 20.33
CA PRO A 118 -0.91 9.55 20.73
C PRO A 118 -1.55 8.77 19.57
N ASN A 119 -2.05 9.45 18.53
CA ASN A 119 -2.67 8.80 17.38
C ASN A 119 -1.66 7.98 16.56
N GLY A 120 -0.37 8.33 16.61
CA GLY A 120 0.70 7.60 15.94
C GLY A 120 0.91 6.16 16.42
N SER A 121 0.27 5.76 17.53
CA SER A 121 0.25 4.36 17.99
C SER A 121 -0.74 3.46 17.24
N MET A 122 -1.59 4.03 16.40
CA MET A 122 -2.61 3.30 15.64
C MET A 122 -2.15 3.09 14.19
N PRO A 123 -1.85 1.85 13.76
CA PRO A 123 -1.37 1.58 12.40
C PRO A 123 -2.34 2.04 11.30
N HIS A 124 -3.64 1.98 11.57
CA HIS A 124 -4.71 2.38 10.65
C HIS A 124 -5.47 3.61 11.16
N ALA A 125 -4.72 4.60 11.67
CA ALA A 125 -5.32 5.85 12.12
C ALA A 125 -6.02 6.59 10.97
N VAL A 126 -7.16 7.18 11.26
CA VAL A 126 -7.83 8.11 10.35
C VAL A 126 -7.46 9.53 10.78
N PRO A 127 -7.05 10.41 9.85
CA PRO A 127 -6.73 11.80 10.19
C PRO A 127 -7.89 12.52 10.89
N THR A 128 -7.61 13.15 12.02
CA THR A 128 -8.59 13.82 12.86
C THR A 128 -8.41 15.35 12.85
N ASP A 129 -9.27 16.06 13.60
CA ASP A 129 -9.13 17.50 13.85
C ASP A 129 -8.11 17.80 14.98
N ARG A 130 -7.36 16.77 15.45
CA ARG A 130 -6.28 16.98 16.40
C ARG A 130 -5.25 17.92 15.82
N LYS A 131 -4.92 18.97 16.59
CA LYS A 131 -3.85 19.90 16.23
C LYS A 131 -2.52 19.31 16.66
N ILE A 132 -1.58 19.30 15.74
CA ILE A 132 -0.19 18.93 15.97
C ILE A 132 0.38 19.84 17.04
N GLN A 133 1.17 19.28 17.95
CA GLN A 133 1.77 19.98 19.07
C GLN A 133 3.31 19.91 19.01
N ASP A 134 3.97 20.82 19.71
CA ASP A 134 5.40 20.70 19.98
C ASP A 134 5.67 19.42 20.79
N GLY A 135 6.68 18.65 20.43
CA GLY A 135 6.98 17.35 21.02
C GLY A 135 6.26 16.16 20.38
N ASP A 136 5.38 16.37 19.39
CA ASP A 136 4.75 15.24 18.68
C ASP A 136 5.70 14.59 17.68
N PHE A 137 5.58 13.26 17.54
CA PHE A 137 5.81 12.62 16.25
C PHE A 137 4.58 12.78 15.37
N VAL A 138 4.80 12.98 14.09
CA VAL A 138 3.79 12.93 13.04
C VAL A 138 4.16 11.83 12.08
N THR A 139 3.41 10.74 12.11
CA THR A 139 3.54 9.61 11.19
C THR A 139 2.61 9.86 10.03
N MET A 140 3.17 9.84 8.83
CA MET A 140 2.45 9.97 7.57
C MET A 140 2.65 8.71 6.76
N ASP A 141 1.55 8.05 6.40
CA ASP A 141 1.53 6.88 5.55
C ASP A 141 0.67 7.18 4.33
N PHE A 142 1.28 7.16 3.16
CA PHE A 142 0.67 7.67 1.93
C PHE A 142 1.35 7.10 0.69
N GLY A 143 0.58 7.07 -0.38
CA GLY A 143 1.04 6.64 -1.68
C GLY A 143 0.09 7.08 -2.77
N CYS A 144 0.50 6.95 -4.01
CA CYS A 144 -0.29 7.34 -5.16
C CYS A 144 -0.21 6.34 -6.30
N ILE A 145 -1.10 6.49 -7.27
CA ILE A 145 -1.15 5.68 -8.49
C ILE A 145 -0.59 6.49 -9.64
N TYR A 146 0.32 5.89 -10.39
CA TYR A 146 0.83 6.43 -11.65
C TYR A 146 0.84 5.35 -12.73
N GLN A 147 0.16 5.61 -13.84
CA GLN A 147 -0.06 4.66 -14.94
C GLN A 147 -0.53 3.28 -14.45
N GLY A 148 -1.48 3.30 -13.51
CA GLY A 148 -2.11 2.11 -12.94
C GLY A 148 -1.28 1.38 -11.88
N TYR A 149 -0.10 1.88 -11.46
CA TYR A 149 0.76 1.25 -10.45
C TYR A 149 0.83 2.08 -9.17
N CYS A 150 0.74 1.40 -8.03
CA CYS A 150 0.75 1.99 -6.70
C CYS A 150 2.17 2.28 -6.21
N SER A 151 2.31 3.33 -5.40
CA SER A 151 3.40 3.50 -4.44
C SER A 151 2.86 3.44 -3.03
N ASP A 152 3.76 3.20 -2.08
CA ASP A 152 3.48 3.08 -0.66
C ASP A 152 4.69 3.52 0.16
N MET A 153 4.50 4.49 1.05
CA MET A 153 5.59 4.95 1.91
C MET A 153 5.09 5.54 3.23
N THR A 154 5.75 5.15 4.31
CA THR A 154 5.55 5.77 5.62
C THR A 154 6.76 6.61 6.02
N ARG A 155 6.53 7.81 6.57
CA ARG A 155 7.56 8.65 7.17
C ARG A 155 7.05 9.26 8.46
N THR A 156 7.91 9.24 9.47
CA THR A 156 7.65 9.89 10.76
C THR A 156 8.61 11.05 10.95
N VAL A 157 8.08 12.21 11.30
CA VAL A 157 8.87 13.42 11.59
C VAL A 157 8.59 13.90 13.00
N ALA A 158 9.59 14.51 13.63
CA ALA A 158 9.46 15.15 14.93
C ALA A 158 9.07 16.64 14.78
N VAL A 159 8.22 17.12 15.64
CA VAL A 159 7.83 18.53 15.73
C VAL A 159 8.44 19.14 16.99
N GLY A 160 9.45 19.97 16.83
CA GLY A 160 10.19 20.52 17.98
C GLY A 160 11.05 19.47 18.68
N HIS A 161 10.98 19.41 20.01
CA HIS A 161 11.78 18.50 20.82
C HIS A 161 11.01 17.26 21.22
N VAL A 162 11.55 16.09 20.88
CA VAL A 162 11.04 14.78 21.34
C VAL A 162 11.82 14.30 22.56
N THR A 163 11.23 13.35 23.29
CA THR A 163 11.90 12.75 24.45
C THR A 163 12.98 11.77 24.03
N GLU A 164 13.94 11.49 24.91
CA GLU A 164 14.99 10.48 24.68
C GLU A 164 14.39 9.09 24.38
N GLU A 165 13.26 8.73 25.00
CA GLU A 165 12.57 7.46 24.72
C GLU A 165 11.97 7.45 23.33
N MET A 166 11.37 8.55 22.86
CA MET A 166 10.85 8.65 21.48
C MET A 166 11.98 8.52 20.45
N GLU A 167 13.10 9.20 20.68
CA GLU A 167 14.28 9.10 19.81
C GLU A 167 14.83 7.67 19.78
N LYS A 168 14.91 7.01 20.95
CA LYS A 168 15.32 5.61 21.05
C LYS A 168 14.39 4.69 20.25
N VAL A 169 13.07 4.80 20.43
CA VAL A 169 12.09 3.98 19.69
C VAL A 169 12.21 4.22 18.19
N TYR A 170 12.31 5.48 17.76
CA TYR A 170 12.51 5.82 16.35
C TYR A 170 13.75 5.12 15.76
N ASN A 171 14.86 5.19 16.46
CA ASN A 171 16.11 4.55 16.01
C ASN A 171 16.02 3.02 15.99
N VAL A 172 15.33 2.40 16.94
CA VAL A 172 15.08 0.95 16.94
C VAL A 172 14.25 0.56 15.71
N VAL A 173 13.17 1.28 15.41
CA VAL A 173 12.33 1.04 14.24
C VAL A 173 13.13 1.22 12.94
N LEU A 174 13.96 2.26 12.85
CA LEU A 174 14.85 2.47 11.70
C LEU A 174 15.81 1.29 11.51
N GLN A 175 16.45 0.81 12.57
CA GLN A 175 17.35 -0.35 12.49
C GLN A 175 16.58 -1.62 12.08
N ALA A 176 15.37 -1.82 12.59
CA ALA A 176 14.52 -2.94 12.21
C ALA A 176 14.16 -2.88 10.71
N GLN A 177 13.77 -1.71 10.21
CA GLN A 177 13.48 -1.51 8.79
C GLN A 177 14.69 -1.84 7.92
N LEU A 178 15.86 -1.32 8.28
CA LEU A 178 17.10 -1.58 7.53
C LEU A 178 17.49 -3.07 7.57
N ALA A 179 17.27 -3.76 8.68
CA ALA A 179 17.50 -5.20 8.80
C ALA A 179 16.56 -6.00 7.88
N GLY A 180 15.27 -5.65 7.84
CA GLY A 180 14.31 -6.25 6.93
C GLY A 180 14.67 -6.03 5.46
N ILE A 181 15.03 -4.79 5.08
CA ILE A 181 15.49 -4.47 3.72
C ILE A 181 16.72 -5.30 3.35
N ALA A 182 17.68 -5.43 4.25
CA ALA A 182 18.90 -6.23 4.02
C ALA A 182 18.60 -7.74 3.88
N ALA A 183 17.55 -8.23 4.54
CA ALA A 183 17.10 -9.62 4.44
C ALA A 183 16.27 -9.89 3.16
N ALA A 184 15.66 -8.86 2.57
CA ALA A 184 14.84 -8.95 1.36
C ALA A 184 15.74 -9.17 0.13
N LYS A 185 15.90 -10.44 -0.26
CA LYS A 185 16.70 -10.85 -1.42
C LYS A 185 16.09 -12.08 -2.09
N ALA A 186 16.50 -12.36 -3.31
CA ALA A 186 16.06 -13.54 -4.05
C ALA A 186 16.20 -14.82 -3.22
N GLY A 187 15.10 -15.57 -3.09
CA GLY A 187 15.01 -16.81 -2.31
C GLY A 187 14.64 -16.64 -0.83
N ALA A 188 14.59 -15.41 -0.29
CA ALA A 188 14.04 -15.16 1.03
C ALA A 188 12.51 -15.23 1.01
N THR A 189 11.91 -15.73 2.09
CA THR A 189 10.46 -15.68 2.28
C THR A 189 10.03 -14.39 2.99
N GLY A 190 8.75 -14.01 2.87
CA GLY A 190 8.20 -12.88 3.66
C GLY A 190 8.43 -13.08 5.16
N HIS A 191 8.26 -14.31 5.64
CA HIS A 191 8.56 -14.68 7.03
C HIS A 191 10.02 -14.40 7.44
N ASP A 192 11.01 -14.70 6.58
CA ASP A 192 12.42 -14.45 6.89
C ASP A 192 12.73 -12.96 6.99
N VAL A 193 12.11 -12.17 6.13
CA VAL A 193 12.24 -10.71 6.13
C VAL A 193 11.59 -10.10 7.38
N ASP A 194 10.36 -10.52 7.71
CA ASP A 194 9.68 -10.10 8.94
C ASP A 194 10.48 -10.48 10.18
N ALA A 195 10.96 -11.73 10.27
CA ALA A 195 11.74 -12.21 11.40
C ALA A 195 13.01 -11.40 11.63
N ALA A 196 13.70 -10.97 10.57
CA ALA A 196 14.91 -10.16 10.68
C ALA A 196 14.61 -8.77 11.30
N ALA A 197 13.53 -8.12 10.88
CA ALA A 197 13.10 -6.83 11.43
C ALA A 197 12.55 -6.99 12.85
N ARG A 198 11.66 -7.96 13.06
CA ARG A 198 11.03 -8.27 14.35
C ARG A 198 12.03 -8.53 15.46
N LYS A 199 13.07 -9.29 15.15
CA LYS A 199 14.15 -9.60 16.10
C LYS A 199 14.80 -8.32 16.65
N VAL A 200 15.06 -7.32 15.85
CA VAL A 200 15.64 -6.03 16.30
C VAL A 200 14.74 -5.36 17.33
N ILE A 201 13.42 -5.35 17.06
CA ILE A 201 12.41 -4.74 17.94
C ILE A 201 12.29 -5.54 19.25
N GLU A 202 12.29 -6.88 19.18
CA GLU A 202 12.23 -7.77 20.34
C GLU A 202 13.47 -7.65 21.22
N ASP A 203 14.67 -7.67 20.63
CA ASP A 203 15.94 -7.52 21.35
C ASP A 203 16.03 -6.16 22.08
N ALA A 204 15.36 -5.13 21.57
CA ALA A 204 15.26 -3.83 22.22
C ALA A 204 14.15 -3.76 23.31
N GLY A 205 13.36 -4.81 23.50
CA GLY A 205 12.30 -4.92 24.51
C GLY A 205 10.93 -4.40 24.05
N TYR A 206 10.77 -4.09 22.77
CA TYR A 206 9.51 -3.54 22.22
C TYR A 206 8.65 -4.57 21.46
N GLY A 207 9.02 -5.84 21.46
CA GLY A 207 8.30 -6.92 20.76
C GLY A 207 6.79 -6.92 20.95
N PRO A 208 6.25 -6.80 22.20
CA PRO A 208 4.80 -6.78 22.43
C PRO A 208 4.04 -5.63 21.74
N TYR A 209 4.74 -4.59 21.32
CA TYR A 209 4.16 -3.43 20.65
C TYR A 209 4.20 -3.51 19.12
N PHE A 210 4.90 -4.49 18.55
CA PHE A 210 4.96 -4.73 17.11
C PHE A 210 3.90 -5.75 16.69
N GLY A 211 2.67 -5.30 16.57
CA GLY A 211 1.48 -6.14 16.41
C GLY A 211 1.09 -6.48 14.97
N HIS A 212 1.87 -6.07 13.95
CA HIS A 212 1.58 -6.34 12.54
C HIS A 212 2.80 -6.90 11.81
N SER A 213 2.64 -7.32 10.54
CA SER A 213 3.75 -7.79 9.70
C SER A 213 4.68 -6.64 9.29
N PHE A 214 5.90 -7.00 8.89
CA PHE A 214 6.91 -6.04 8.43
C PHE A 214 6.49 -5.30 7.15
N GLY A 215 5.78 -5.98 6.24
CA GLY A 215 5.34 -5.35 5.00
C GLY A 215 4.60 -6.33 4.09
N HIS A 216 4.36 -5.88 2.88
CA HIS A 216 3.65 -6.60 1.83
C HIS A 216 4.17 -6.19 0.45
N SER A 217 3.82 -6.95 -0.58
CA SER A 217 4.09 -6.56 -1.96
C SER A 217 3.11 -5.49 -2.44
N VAL A 218 3.54 -4.70 -3.40
CA VAL A 218 2.79 -3.64 -4.04
C VAL A 218 2.92 -3.75 -5.57
N GLY A 219 1.94 -3.27 -6.30
CA GLY A 219 1.96 -3.28 -7.76
C GLY A 219 0.77 -2.53 -8.35
N VAL A 220 -0.07 -3.21 -9.10
CA VAL A 220 -1.36 -2.66 -9.59
C VAL A 220 -2.32 -2.44 -8.42
N GLU A 221 -2.26 -3.31 -7.41
CA GLU A 221 -2.99 -3.14 -6.16
C GLU A 221 -2.03 -2.73 -5.04
N ILE A 222 -2.58 -2.10 -4.01
CA ILE A 222 -1.78 -1.67 -2.86
C ILE A 222 -1.25 -2.87 -2.06
N HIS A 223 -2.02 -3.94 -1.97
CA HIS A 223 -1.62 -5.19 -1.34
C HIS A 223 -1.62 -6.31 -2.37
N GLU A 224 -0.46 -6.82 -2.72
CA GLU A 224 -0.29 -7.96 -3.62
C GLU A 224 0.50 -9.09 -2.95
N SER A 225 0.45 -10.28 -3.57
CA SER A 225 1.32 -11.39 -3.19
C SER A 225 2.72 -11.23 -3.78
N PRO A 226 3.76 -11.74 -3.09
CA PRO A 226 3.74 -12.40 -1.78
C PRO A 226 3.55 -11.42 -0.61
N ASN A 227 2.91 -11.89 0.47
CA ASN A 227 2.73 -11.17 1.74
C ASN A 227 3.61 -11.78 2.81
#